data_267943e7d67b1c1fe956bf3e8b1ea2aa
#
_entry.id   267943e7d67b1c1fe956bf3e8b1ea2aa
#
_cell.length_a   1.000
_cell.length_b   1.000
_cell.length_c   1.000
_cell.angle_alpha   90.00
_cell.angle_beta   90.00
_cell.angle_gamma   90.00
#
_symmetry.space_group_name_H-M   'P 1'
#
loop_
_entity.id
_entity.type
_entity.pdbx_description
1 polymer ?
#
loop_
_entity_poly.entity_id
_entity_poly.type
_entity_poly.pdbx_seq_one_letter_code
_entity_poly.pdbx_strand_id
1 'polypeptide(L)'
;NKPWAKNLSFDEFCHYILPYRNGDEDLSDWRSYLKQKYEHLITDSLMQNANTKDLAEFMMRQIRKNVKYGTQFNRLIQGFLTPKETEKLGALECKACANYATMVMRACGIPCEVIEMRWRFTEVPHSSVLFPKTANNPRPFRLTIGDSLTYMGEPKDTMATYRTWAYTYEVNKDLMDLARDKDVPRKFWQPLFRNDVTSLMCTTYDMQLPVPDSLKIKNYLFLCRFDNWEWYPIREGK
;
A
#
# COMPACT_ATOMS: atom_id res chain seq x y z
N ASN A 1 4.56 -23.77 8.87
CA ASN A 1 3.72 -24.00 7.69
C ASN A 1 2.30 -23.53 7.93
N LYS A 2 1.99 -22.30 7.49
CA LYS A 2 0.65 -21.74 7.60
C LYS A 2 -0.13 -22.05 6.30
N PRO A 3 -1.39 -22.51 6.35
CA PRO A 3 -2.14 -22.88 5.14
C PRO A 3 -2.22 -21.76 4.09
N TRP A 4 -2.40 -20.53 4.52
CA TRP A 4 -2.50 -19.34 3.66
C TRP A 4 -1.17 -18.86 3.07
N ALA A 5 -0.02 -19.40 3.54
CA ALA A 5 1.31 -19.08 3.04
C ALA A 5 2.05 -20.30 2.46
N LYS A 6 1.45 -21.49 2.53
CA LYS A 6 2.12 -22.76 2.17
C LYS A 6 2.59 -22.82 0.72
N ASN A 7 1.82 -22.21 -0.18
CA ASN A 7 2.06 -22.28 -1.63
C ASN A 7 2.63 -20.98 -2.21
N LEU A 8 3.15 -20.09 -1.36
CA LEU A 8 3.85 -18.91 -1.84
C LEU A 8 5.17 -19.32 -2.47
N SER A 9 5.50 -18.72 -3.60
CA SER A 9 6.86 -18.78 -4.14
C SER A 9 7.82 -18.05 -3.18
N PHE A 10 9.12 -18.30 -3.33
CA PHE A 10 10.12 -17.58 -2.55
C PHE A 10 10.07 -16.08 -2.78
N ASP A 11 9.84 -15.64 -4.00
CA ASP A 11 9.71 -14.23 -4.37
C ASP A 11 8.48 -13.60 -3.72
N GLU A 12 7.32 -14.27 -3.76
CA GLU A 12 6.11 -13.80 -3.06
C GLU A 12 6.32 -13.70 -1.55
N PHE A 13 7.02 -14.69 -0.96
CA PHE A 13 7.38 -14.64 0.45
C PHE A 13 8.27 -13.43 0.77
N CYS A 14 9.32 -13.21 -0.03
CA CYS A 14 10.21 -12.07 0.11
C CYS A 14 9.48 -10.73 -0.07
N HIS A 15 8.48 -10.69 -0.94
CA HIS A 15 7.74 -9.46 -1.26
C HIS A 15 6.66 -9.13 -0.22
N TYR A 16 5.86 -10.12 0.17
CA TYR A 16 4.63 -9.89 0.91
C TYR A 16 4.70 -10.23 2.40
N ILE A 17 5.66 -11.05 2.86
CA ILE A 17 5.78 -11.46 4.27
C ILE A 17 7.07 -10.96 4.91
N LEU A 18 8.19 -11.14 4.22
CA LEU A 18 9.51 -10.87 4.76
C LEU A 18 9.80 -9.39 5.08
N PRO A 19 9.29 -8.38 4.33
CA PRO A 19 9.68 -7.00 4.56
C PRO A 19 9.51 -6.59 6.02
N TYR A 20 10.57 -6.03 6.59
CA TYR A 20 10.62 -5.62 8.00
C TYR A 20 10.14 -4.19 8.20
N ARG A 21 10.15 -3.37 7.16
CA ARG A 21 9.60 -2.01 7.11
C ARG A 21 8.58 -1.88 5.99
N ASN A 22 7.62 -0.98 6.17
CA ASN A 22 6.73 -0.51 5.11
C ASN A 22 7.13 0.89 4.61
N GLY A 23 7.88 1.64 5.41
CA GLY A 23 8.35 2.98 5.10
C GLY A 23 9.57 3.37 5.91
N ASP A 24 9.47 4.47 6.63
CA ASP A 24 10.55 5.09 7.40
C ASP A 24 10.45 4.88 8.92
N GLU A 25 9.57 3.97 9.38
CA GLU A 25 9.43 3.64 10.79
C GLU A 25 10.74 3.12 11.39
N ASP A 26 10.95 3.41 12.66
CA ASP A 26 12.11 2.93 13.40
C ASP A 26 12.18 1.40 13.50
N LEU A 27 13.36 0.85 13.43
CA LEU A 27 13.58 -0.58 13.64
C LEU A 27 13.24 -0.95 15.08
N SER A 28 12.39 -1.95 15.24
CA SER A 28 11.97 -2.48 16.53
C SER A 28 11.65 -3.96 16.43
N ASP A 29 11.62 -4.69 17.52
CA ASP A 29 11.22 -6.11 17.54
C ASP A 29 9.69 -6.28 17.41
N TRP A 30 9.11 -5.62 16.41
CA TRP A 30 7.67 -5.61 16.21
C TRP A 30 7.11 -6.98 15.81
N ARG A 31 7.87 -7.76 15.05
CA ARG A 31 7.39 -9.04 14.51
C ARG A 31 7.10 -10.05 15.61
N SER A 32 8.05 -10.24 16.55
CA SER A 32 7.87 -11.10 17.71
C SER A 32 6.76 -10.58 18.62
N TYR A 33 6.73 -9.28 18.87
CA TYR A 33 5.72 -8.62 19.68
C TYR A 33 4.30 -8.82 19.12
N LEU A 34 4.08 -8.52 17.85
CA LEU A 34 2.76 -8.65 17.21
C LEU A 34 2.36 -10.10 17.02
N LYS A 35 3.32 -10.99 16.72
CA LYS A 35 3.06 -12.43 16.64
C LYS A 35 2.54 -12.96 17.97
N GLN A 36 3.21 -12.65 19.07
CA GLN A 36 2.77 -13.05 20.40
C GLN A 36 1.37 -12.50 20.72
N LYS A 37 1.09 -11.27 20.33
CA LYS A 37 -0.18 -10.60 20.61
C LYS A 37 -1.36 -11.13 19.79
N TYR A 38 -1.14 -11.57 18.55
CA TYR A 38 -2.24 -11.85 17.61
C TYR A 38 -2.31 -13.30 17.12
N GLU A 39 -1.21 -14.04 17.06
CA GLU A 39 -1.20 -15.39 16.46
C GLU A 39 -2.10 -16.37 17.23
N HIS A 40 -2.17 -16.26 18.55
CA HIS A 40 -3.01 -17.14 19.39
C HIS A 40 -4.52 -16.94 19.15
N LEU A 41 -4.93 -15.86 18.50
CA LEU A 41 -6.33 -15.61 18.13
C LEU A 41 -6.75 -16.45 16.90
N ILE A 42 -5.78 -16.97 16.15
CA ILE A 42 -6.06 -17.81 14.98
C ILE A 42 -6.23 -19.26 15.50
N THR A 43 -7.48 -19.66 15.67
CA THR A 43 -7.85 -20.98 16.16
C THR A 43 -7.60 -22.07 15.11
N ASP A 44 -7.54 -23.33 15.56
CA ASP A 44 -7.41 -24.50 14.67
C ASP A 44 -8.53 -24.56 13.61
N SER A 45 -9.75 -24.19 13.98
CA SER A 45 -10.87 -24.12 13.02
C SER A 45 -10.64 -23.08 11.92
N LEU A 46 -10.09 -21.92 12.24
CA LEU A 46 -9.70 -20.91 11.25
C LEU A 46 -8.53 -21.40 10.40
N MET A 47 -7.56 -22.10 10.99
CA MET A 47 -6.43 -22.66 10.25
C MET A 47 -6.83 -23.71 9.24
N GLN A 48 -7.84 -24.51 9.52
CA GLN A 48 -8.28 -25.59 8.65
C GLN A 48 -9.23 -25.15 7.54
N ASN A 49 -10.09 -24.15 7.79
CA ASN A 49 -11.23 -23.83 6.96
C ASN A 49 -11.20 -22.43 6.33
N ALA A 50 -10.40 -21.50 6.87
CA ALA A 50 -10.40 -20.13 6.39
C ALA A 50 -9.53 -19.96 5.15
N ASN A 51 -10.07 -19.33 4.11
CA ASN A 51 -9.28 -18.76 3.03
C ASN A 51 -8.61 -17.46 3.48
N THR A 52 -7.73 -16.92 2.67
CA THR A 52 -6.98 -15.69 2.98
C THR A 52 -7.90 -14.51 3.31
N LYS A 53 -9.04 -14.39 2.61
CA LYS A 53 -10.01 -13.32 2.80
C LYS A 53 -10.66 -13.40 4.20
N ASP A 54 -11.22 -14.55 4.55
CA ASP A 54 -11.92 -14.73 5.82
C ASP A 54 -10.99 -14.52 7.01
N LEU A 55 -9.74 -15.01 6.88
CA LEU A 55 -8.70 -14.79 7.87
C LEU A 55 -8.32 -13.31 7.98
N ALA A 56 -8.14 -12.62 6.87
CA ALA A 56 -7.81 -11.19 6.86
C ALA A 56 -8.93 -10.34 7.48
N GLU A 57 -10.20 -10.63 7.16
CA GLU A 57 -11.34 -9.96 7.78
C GLU A 57 -11.42 -10.23 9.29
N PHE A 58 -11.19 -11.48 9.70
CA PHE A 58 -11.12 -11.83 11.12
C PHE A 58 -10.04 -11.04 11.84
N MET A 59 -8.81 -11.07 11.30
CA MET A 59 -7.68 -10.34 11.89
C MET A 59 -7.94 -8.84 11.93
N MET A 60 -8.52 -8.27 10.88
CA MET A 60 -8.88 -6.85 10.86
C MET A 60 -9.86 -6.48 11.97
N ARG A 61 -10.86 -7.36 12.25
CA ARG A 61 -11.76 -7.17 13.41
C ARG A 61 -11.03 -7.18 14.74
N GLN A 62 -10.00 -8.04 14.90
CA GLN A 62 -9.19 -8.03 16.13
C GLN A 62 -8.32 -6.78 16.26
N ILE A 63 -7.73 -6.33 15.14
CA ILE A 63 -6.92 -5.11 15.09
C ILE A 63 -7.76 -3.89 15.52
N ARG A 64 -9.00 -3.78 15.03
CA ARG A 64 -9.93 -2.69 15.37
C ARG A 64 -10.23 -2.53 16.86
N LYS A 65 -9.99 -3.55 17.67
CA LYS A 65 -10.15 -3.46 19.13
C LYS A 65 -9.06 -2.62 19.77
N ASN A 66 -7.88 -2.55 19.15
CA ASN A 66 -6.70 -1.85 19.68
C ASN A 66 -6.43 -0.52 18.95
N VAL A 67 -6.69 -0.47 17.63
CA VAL A 67 -6.40 0.69 16.79
C VAL A 67 -7.63 1.02 15.97
N LYS A 68 -8.03 2.29 15.99
CA LYS A 68 -9.21 2.81 15.29
C LYS A 68 -8.80 3.87 14.27
N TYR A 69 -9.62 4.07 13.27
CA TYR A 69 -9.47 5.22 12.38
C TYR A 69 -9.88 6.50 13.10
N GLY A 70 -9.05 7.53 13.00
CA GLY A 70 -9.32 8.86 13.54
C GLY A 70 -8.28 9.87 13.03
N THR A 71 -8.67 11.14 12.92
CA THR A 71 -7.83 12.17 12.31
C THR A 71 -7.23 13.15 13.31
N GLN A 72 -7.49 12.95 14.60
CA GLN A 72 -7.10 13.89 15.65
C GLN A 72 -5.59 14.12 15.79
N PHE A 73 -4.78 13.17 15.35
CA PHE A 73 -3.31 13.27 15.44
C PHE A 73 -2.62 13.53 14.09
N ASN A 74 -3.36 13.70 12.99
CA ASN A 74 -2.79 13.80 11.64
C ASN A 74 -1.71 14.89 11.50
N ARG A 75 -1.87 16.01 12.22
CA ARG A 75 -0.90 17.12 12.18
C ARG A 75 0.34 16.90 13.02
N LEU A 76 0.34 15.89 13.89
CA LEU A 76 1.40 15.61 14.85
C LEU A 76 2.27 14.43 14.40
N ILE A 77 1.77 13.63 13.45
CA ILE A 77 2.44 12.41 12.99
C ILE A 77 3.09 12.70 11.65
N GLN A 78 4.41 12.54 11.61
CA GLN A 78 5.20 12.57 10.39
C GLN A 78 5.81 11.18 10.17
N GLY A 79 5.66 10.63 8.95
CA GLY A 79 6.20 9.33 8.61
C GLY A 79 5.37 8.13 9.09
N PHE A 80 6.01 6.99 9.19
CA PHE A 80 5.42 5.76 9.69
C PHE A 80 5.74 5.57 11.18
N LEU A 81 4.78 5.02 11.90
CA LEU A 81 4.90 4.73 13.34
C LEU A 81 5.26 3.26 13.56
N THR A 82 6.00 3.00 14.61
CA THR A 82 6.15 1.64 15.14
C THR A 82 4.83 1.12 15.70
N PRO A 83 4.62 -0.21 15.78
CA PRO A 83 3.40 -0.76 16.36
C PRO A 83 3.09 -0.29 17.78
N LYS A 84 4.10 -0.15 18.63
CA LYS A 84 3.90 0.31 20.01
C LYS A 84 3.45 1.77 20.08
N GLU A 85 3.99 2.64 19.22
CA GLU A 85 3.55 4.03 19.12
C GLU A 85 2.11 4.10 18.60
N THR A 86 1.80 3.32 17.56
CA THR A 86 0.46 3.20 17.00
C THR A 86 -0.57 2.82 18.07
N GLU A 87 -0.27 1.79 18.86
CA GLU A 87 -1.14 1.33 19.93
C GLU A 87 -1.31 2.36 21.06
N LYS A 88 -0.23 3.05 21.40
CA LYS A 88 -0.26 4.12 22.43
C LYS A 88 -1.20 5.26 22.03
N LEU A 89 -1.27 5.60 20.76
CA LEU A 89 -2.15 6.63 20.26
C LEU A 89 -3.59 6.14 20.09
N GLY A 90 -3.80 4.87 19.70
CA GLY A 90 -5.09 4.18 19.64
C GLY A 90 -6.02 4.63 18.51
N ALA A 91 -5.92 5.86 18.01
CA ALA A 91 -6.74 6.38 16.91
C ALA A 91 -5.88 7.18 15.94
N LEU A 92 -5.83 6.76 14.68
CA LEU A 92 -4.87 7.22 13.69
C LEU A 92 -5.50 7.36 12.30
N GLU A 93 -4.83 8.09 11.43
CA GLU A 93 -5.21 8.24 10.04
C GLU A 93 -4.94 6.94 9.22
N CYS A 94 -5.44 6.90 7.98
CA CYS A 94 -5.45 5.70 7.15
C CYS A 94 -4.06 5.09 6.91
N LYS A 95 -3.03 5.91 6.75
CA LYS A 95 -1.66 5.44 6.48
C LYS A 95 -1.09 4.69 7.69
N ALA A 96 -1.18 5.25 8.89
CA ALA A 96 -0.71 4.61 10.10
C ALA A 96 -1.53 3.35 10.45
N CYS A 97 -2.85 3.40 10.21
CA CYS A 97 -3.73 2.24 10.34
C CYS A 97 -3.35 1.10 9.38
N ALA A 98 -3.11 1.41 8.11
CA ALA A 98 -2.71 0.43 7.10
C ALA A 98 -1.33 -0.17 7.41
N ASN A 99 -0.37 0.68 7.84
CA ASN A 99 0.94 0.22 8.28
C ASN A 99 0.85 -0.79 9.41
N TYR A 100 0.16 -0.43 10.48
CA TYR A 100 -0.02 -1.31 11.64
C TYR A 100 -0.70 -2.63 11.26
N ALA A 101 -1.79 -2.57 10.50
CA ALA A 101 -2.50 -3.77 10.05
C ALA A 101 -1.62 -4.68 9.20
N THR A 102 -0.82 -4.11 8.28
CA THR A 102 0.15 -4.87 7.46
C THR A 102 1.19 -5.57 8.34
N MET A 103 1.73 -4.88 9.34
CA MET A 103 2.69 -5.50 10.27
C MET A 103 2.07 -6.65 11.07
N VAL A 104 0.84 -6.51 11.58
CA VAL A 104 0.11 -7.60 12.25
C VAL A 104 -0.10 -8.78 11.32
N MET A 105 -0.58 -8.54 10.09
CA MET A 105 -0.81 -9.60 9.10
C MET A 105 0.50 -10.34 8.78
N ARG A 106 1.57 -9.63 8.49
CA ARG A 106 2.90 -10.21 8.23
C ARG A 106 3.46 -10.99 9.41
N ALA A 107 3.25 -10.51 10.65
CA ALA A 107 3.67 -11.24 11.86
C ALA A 107 2.94 -12.58 11.99
N CYS A 108 1.69 -12.67 11.52
CA CYS A 108 0.90 -13.89 11.46
C CYS A 108 1.13 -14.71 10.17
N GLY A 109 2.04 -14.28 9.30
CA GLY A 109 2.37 -14.96 8.04
C GLY A 109 1.30 -14.80 6.96
N ILE A 110 0.49 -13.74 7.00
CA ILE A 110 -0.53 -13.43 5.99
C ILE A 110 0.10 -12.48 4.96
N PRO A 111 0.15 -12.89 3.67
CA PRO A 111 0.79 -12.09 2.62
C PRO A 111 -0.01 -10.81 2.34
N CYS A 112 0.63 -9.67 2.48
CA CYS A 112 0.01 -8.37 2.24
C CYS A 112 1.04 -7.24 2.09
N GLU A 113 0.56 -6.09 1.62
CA GLU A 113 1.37 -4.89 1.48
C GLU A 113 0.52 -3.62 1.72
N VAL A 114 1.18 -2.51 2.02
CA VAL A 114 0.52 -1.21 2.11
C VAL A 114 0.37 -0.62 0.72
N ILE A 115 -0.82 -0.15 0.39
CA ILE A 115 -1.05 0.67 -0.79
C ILE A 115 -1.48 2.08 -0.42
N GLU A 116 -1.07 3.03 -1.25
CA GLU A 116 -1.51 4.43 -1.20
C GLU A 116 -2.19 4.78 -2.52
N MET A 117 -3.46 5.17 -2.42
CA MET A 117 -4.29 5.54 -3.55
C MET A 117 -4.40 7.06 -3.64
N ARG A 118 -4.22 7.62 -4.83
CA ARG A 118 -4.46 9.04 -5.12
C ARG A 118 -5.81 9.16 -5.82
N TRP A 119 -6.74 9.83 -5.17
CA TRP A 119 -8.09 10.04 -5.68
C TRP A 119 -8.12 11.18 -6.71
N ARG A 120 -9.03 11.05 -7.69
CA ARG A 120 -9.18 12.06 -8.74
C ARG A 120 -9.59 13.44 -8.23
N PHE A 121 -10.35 13.50 -7.16
CA PHE A 121 -10.99 14.73 -6.68
C PHE A 121 -10.46 15.23 -5.34
N THR A 122 -9.49 14.57 -4.74
CA THR A 122 -8.91 14.98 -3.46
C THR A 122 -7.40 14.90 -3.51
N GLU A 123 -6.73 15.81 -2.83
CA GLU A 123 -5.27 15.77 -2.66
C GLU A 123 -4.84 14.81 -1.57
N VAL A 124 -5.75 14.46 -0.69
CA VAL A 124 -5.46 13.59 0.44
C VAL A 124 -5.38 12.15 -0.05
N PRO A 125 -4.21 11.51 0.03
CA PRO A 125 -4.09 10.11 -0.32
C PRO A 125 -4.85 9.24 0.67
N HIS A 126 -5.32 8.09 0.21
CA HIS A 126 -5.91 7.08 1.07
C HIS A 126 -5.04 5.83 1.09
N SER A 127 -4.80 5.27 2.26
CA SER A 127 -4.00 4.05 2.41
C SER A 127 -4.85 2.88 2.87
N SER A 128 -4.53 1.71 2.34
CA SER A 128 -5.20 0.44 2.64
C SER A 128 -4.17 -0.69 2.72
N VAL A 129 -4.59 -1.84 3.22
CA VAL A 129 -3.85 -3.09 3.11
C VAL A 129 -4.32 -3.83 1.86
N LEU A 130 -3.42 -4.10 0.94
CA LEU A 130 -3.65 -4.95 -0.22
C LEU A 130 -3.26 -6.38 0.10
N PHE A 131 -4.16 -7.31 -0.23
CA PHE A 131 -3.91 -8.74 -0.23
C PHE A 131 -3.73 -9.17 -1.69
N PRO A 132 -2.50 -9.49 -2.11
CA PRO A 132 -2.18 -9.71 -3.50
C PRO A 132 -2.79 -11.01 -4.03
N LYS A 133 -2.80 -11.15 -5.36
CA LYS A 133 -3.11 -12.44 -5.98
C LYS A 133 -1.98 -13.43 -5.68
N THR A 134 -2.34 -14.54 -5.08
CA THR A 134 -1.43 -15.67 -4.79
C THR A 134 -2.15 -17.00 -5.05
N ALA A 135 -1.47 -18.09 -4.95
CA ALA A 135 -2.09 -19.43 -5.08
C ALA A 135 -3.26 -19.62 -4.08
N ASN A 136 -3.17 -19.02 -2.88
CA ASN A 136 -4.20 -19.14 -1.84
C ASN A 136 -5.18 -17.94 -1.83
N ASN A 137 -4.97 -16.97 -2.70
CA ASN A 137 -5.83 -15.79 -2.85
C ASN A 137 -5.98 -15.46 -4.35
N PRO A 138 -6.83 -16.17 -5.10
CA PRO A 138 -6.91 -16.02 -6.56
C PRO A 138 -7.47 -14.64 -7.00
N ARG A 139 -8.17 -13.94 -6.12
CA ARG A 139 -8.75 -12.63 -6.40
C ARG A 139 -8.23 -11.59 -5.40
N PRO A 140 -7.38 -10.67 -5.83
CA PRO A 140 -6.82 -9.65 -4.94
C PRO A 140 -7.92 -8.73 -4.38
N PHE A 141 -7.74 -8.30 -3.13
CA PHE A 141 -8.67 -7.41 -2.44
C PHE A 141 -7.91 -6.47 -1.50
N ARG A 142 -8.59 -5.41 -1.07
CA ARG A 142 -8.05 -4.49 -0.07
C ARG A 142 -8.97 -4.40 1.16
N LEU A 143 -8.37 -4.09 2.30
CA LEU A 143 -9.07 -3.80 3.56
C LEU A 143 -8.52 -2.53 4.19
N THR A 144 -9.40 -1.78 4.84
CA THR A 144 -9.01 -0.70 5.74
C THR A 144 -9.57 -0.91 7.14
N ILE A 145 -8.98 -0.24 8.14
CA ILE A 145 -9.51 -0.33 9.51
C ILE A 145 -10.91 0.28 9.61
N GLY A 146 -11.21 1.31 8.81
CA GLY A 146 -12.49 2.03 8.82
C GLY A 146 -13.58 1.41 7.94
N ASP A 147 -13.19 0.72 6.86
CA ASP A 147 -14.09 0.32 5.78
C ASP A 147 -14.27 -1.19 5.66
N SER A 148 -15.20 -1.57 4.78
CA SER A 148 -15.41 -2.94 4.35
C SER A 148 -14.35 -3.40 3.33
N LEU A 149 -14.34 -4.71 3.08
CA LEU A 149 -13.56 -5.32 2.01
C LEU A 149 -14.00 -4.79 0.64
N THR A 150 -13.02 -4.51 -0.21
CA THR A 150 -13.22 -4.18 -1.63
C THR A 150 -12.32 -5.07 -2.48
N TYR A 151 -12.92 -5.78 -3.44
CA TYR A 151 -12.14 -6.50 -4.44
C TYR A 151 -11.50 -5.52 -5.44
N MET A 152 -10.29 -5.85 -5.86
CA MET A 152 -9.59 -5.05 -6.85
C MET A 152 -10.28 -5.15 -8.21
N GLY A 153 -10.33 -4.04 -8.93
CA GLY A 153 -10.99 -3.94 -10.24
C GLY A 153 -12.52 -3.90 -10.21
N GLU A 154 -13.16 -3.85 -9.03
CA GLU A 154 -14.61 -3.62 -8.96
C GLU A 154 -14.92 -2.11 -9.04
N PRO A 155 -15.91 -1.72 -9.86
CA PRO A 155 -16.28 -0.31 -10.05
C PRO A 155 -17.08 0.26 -8.87
N LYS A 156 -16.83 -0.14 -7.64
CA LYS A 156 -17.58 0.35 -6.47
C LYS A 156 -17.19 1.75 -6.03
N ASP A 157 -16.07 2.25 -6.48
CA ASP A 157 -15.64 3.58 -6.12
C ASP A 157 -16.06 4.59 -7.19
N THR A 158 -17.05 5.40 -6.87
CA THR A 158 -17.35 6.64 -7.60
C THR A 158 -16.15 7.62 -7.58
N MET A 159 -15.17 7.37 -6.73
CA MET A 159 -13.89 8.06 -6.68
C MET A 159 -12.86 7.32 -7.53
N ALA A 160 -12.74 7.72 -8.80
CA ALA A 160 -11.69 7.18 -9.65
C ALA A 160 -10.31 7.53 -9.08
N THR A 161 -9.50 6.52 -8.82
CA THR A 161 -8.08 6.71 -8.54
C THR A 161 -7.34 6.97 -9.85
N TYR A 162 -6.42 7.92 -9.84
CA TYR A 162 -5.54 8.13 -11.00
C TYR A 162 -4.18 7.45 -10.82
N ARG A 163 -3.79 7.14 -9.61
CA ARG A 163 -2.55 6.43 -9.31
C ARG A 163 -2.64 5.70 -7.97
N THR A 164 -2.15 4.47 -7.97
CA THR A 164 -2.03 3.65 -6.75
C THR A 164 -0.62 3.10 -6.66
N TRP A 165 0.02 3.33 -5.53
CA TRP A 165 1.35 2.85 -5.20
C TRP A 165 1.29 1.74 -4.17
N ALA A 166 2.02 0.66 -4.39
CA ALA A 166 2.33 -0.32 -3.35
C ALA A 166 3.71 -0.03 -2.75
N TYR A 167 3.82 -0.06 -1.44
CA TYR A 167 5.10 0.07 -0.75
C TYR A 167 5.86 -1.25 -0.84
N THR A 168 7.09 -1.19 -1.32
CA THR A 168 7.97 -2.35 -1.52
C THR A 168 9.28 -2.20 -0.76
N TYR A 169 10.00 -3.30 -0.56
CA TYR A 169 11.36 -3.30 -0.02
C TYR A 169 12.41 -3.15 -1.13
N GLU A 170 12.04 -3.32 -2.37
CA GLU A 170 12.92 -3.19 -3.53
C GLU A 170 12.93 -1.77 -4.05
N VAL A 171 14.11 -1.34 -4.50
CA VAL A 171 14.25 -0.06 -5.19
C VAL A 171 13.60 -0.15 -6.57
N ASN A 172 12.64 0.72 -6.83
CA ASN A 172 12.09 0.88 -8.16
C ASN A 172 13.12 1.53 -9.08
N LYS A 173 13.64 0.77 -10.03
CA LYS A 173 14.71 1.21 -10.93
C LYS A 173 14.28 2.40 -11.81
N ASP A 174 13.05 2.37 -12.33
CA ASP A 174 12.53 3.47 -13.16
C ASP A 174 12.45 4.77 -12.37
N LEU A 175 11.97 4.71 -11.11
CA LEU A 175 11.95 5.88 -10.23
C LEU A 175 13.36 6.33 -9.84
N MET A 176 14.30 5.40 -9.71
CA MET A 176 15.70 5.73 -9.42
C MET A 176 16.35 6.45 -10.60
N ASP A 177 16.09 6.02 -11.83
CA ASP A 177 16.60 6.66 -13.04
C ASP A 177 16.02 8.06 -13.19
N LEU A 178 14.71 8.23 -12.96
CA LEU A 178 14.07 9.55 -12.90
C LEU A 178 14.70 10.45 -11.83
N ALA A 179 14.97 9.93 -10.64
CA ALA A 179 15.55 10.70 -9.55
C ALA A 179 17.01 11.15 -9.80
N ARG A 180 17.73 10.42 -10.66
CA ARG A 180 19.11 10.75 -11.07
C ARG A 180 19.17 11.77 -12.18
N ASP A 181 18.11 11.92 -12.96
CA ASP A 181 18.09 12.87 -14.06
C ASP A 181 17.90 14.29 -13.54
N LYS A 182 18.90 15.14 -13.79
CA LYS A 182 18.90 16.55 -13.34
C LYS A 182 17.81 17.41 -14.01
N ASP A 183 17.30 16.97 -15.15
CA ASP A 183 16.26 17.66 -15.89
C ASP A 183 14.85 17.34 -15.35
N VAL A 184 14.74 16.36 -14.44
CA VAL A 184 13.49 16.02 -13.75
C VAL A 184 13.34 16.86 -12.48
N PRO A 185 12.29 17.71 -12.37
CA PRO A 185 12.09 18.51 -11.18
C PRO A 185 11.91 17.67 -9.92
N ARG A 186 12.50 18.08 -8.79
CA ARG A 186 12.46 17.30 -7.53
C ARG A 186 11.04 16.99 -7.04
N LYS A 187 10.10 17.88 -7.28
CA LYS A 187 8.69 17.66 -6.91
C LYS A 187 8.02 16.49 -7.66
N PHE A 188 8.61 16.00 -8.74
CA PHE A 188 8.17 14.84 -9.49
C PHE A 188 8.70 13.52 -8.95
N TRP A 189 9.64 13.55 -8.02
CA TRP A 189 10.22 12.35 -7.47
C TRP A 189 9.23 11.67 -6.55
N GLN A 190 9.05 10.40 -6.80
CA GLN A 190 8.30 9.50 -5.91
C GLN A 190 9.31 8.77 -5.00
N PRO A 191 8.91 8.35 -3.81
CA PRO A 191 9.75 7.49 -3.01
C PRO A 191 10.19 6.25 -3.78
N LEU A 192 11.48 5.93 -3.71
CA LEU A 192 12.10 4.87 -4.52
C LEU A 192 11.58 3.46 -4.20
N PHE A 193 10.99 3.28 -3.02
CA PHE A 193 10.48 2.00 -2.54
C PHE A 193 8.96 1.88 -2.77
N ARG A 194 8.54 2.12 -4.01
CA ARG A 194 7.15 2.01 -4.44
C ARG A 194 7.02 1.45 -5.84
N ASN A 195 6.02 0.58 -6.04
CA ASN A 195 5.62 0.09 -7.35
C ASN A 195 4.25 0.64 -7.72
N ASP A 196 4.08 0.97 -8.99
CA ASP A 196 2.78 1.38 -9.54
C ASP A 196 1.89 0.16 -9.73
N VAL A 197 0.81 0.09 -8.97
CA VAL A 197 -0.19 -0.98 -9.02
C VAL A 197 -1.56 -0.48 -9.48
N THR A 198 -1.59 0.64 -10.17
CA THR A 198 -2.85 1.28 -10.65
C THR A 198 -3.68 0.34 -11.50
N SER A 199 -3.06 -0.49 -12.32
CA SER A 199 -3.74 -1.48 -13.15
C SER A 199 -4.53 -2.54 -12.37
N LEU A 200 -4.21 -2.75 -11.08
CA LEU A 200 -5.02 -3.60 -10.20
C LEU A 200 -6.31 -2.91 -9.77
N MET A 201 -6.32 -1.57 -9.72
CA MET A 201 -7.45 -0.79 -9.23
C MET A 201 -8.46 -0.46 -10.34
N CYS A 202 -7.97 -0.15 -11.53
CA CYS A 202 -8.79 0.29 -12.65
C CYS A 202 -8.16 -0.11 -13.98
N THR A 203 -8.98 -0.11 -15.02
CA THR A 203 -8.49 -0.30 -16.38
C THR A 203 -7.55 0.85 -16.74
N THR A 204 -6.35 0.51 -17.18
CA THR A 204 -5.35 1.46 -17.66
C THR A 204 -5.21 1.34 -19.17
N TYR A 205 -4.89 2.45 -19.83
CA TYR A 205 -4.68 2.52 -21.27
C TYR A 205 -3.36 3.20 -21.55
N ASP A 206 -2.62 2.69 -22.51
CA ASP A 206 -1.49 3.39 -23.08
C ASP A 206 -2.00 4.49 -24.00
N MET A 207 -1.45 5.69 -23.85
CA MET A 207 -1.83 6.85 -24.62
C MET A 207 -0.60 7.35 -25.41
N GLN A 208 -0.75 7.45 -26.72
CA GLN A 208 0.23 8.09 -27.59
C GLN A 208 -0.20 9.53 -27.83
N LEU A 209 0.66 10.47 -27.47
CA LEU A 209 0.43 11.89 -27.71
C LEU A 209 1.35 12.37 -28.82
N PRO A 210 0.82 12.98 -29.89
CA PRO A 210 1.66 13.62 -30.89
C PRO A 210 2.36 14.81 -30.24
N VAL A 211 3.68 14.81 -30.32
CA VAL A 211 4.48 15.92 -29.80
C VAL A 211 4.99 16.72 -31.01
N PRO A 212 4.77 18.05 -31.09
CA PRO A 212 5.28 18.86 -32.16
C PRO A 212 6.81 18.81 -32.23
N ASP A 213 7.36 18.69 -33.45
CA ASP A 213 8.80 18.67 -33.68
C ASP A 213 9.51 19.95 -33.17
N SER A 214 8.76 21.04 -33.02
CA SER A 214 9.27 22.29 -32.44
C SER A 214 9.60 22.19 -30.95
N LEU A 215 9.03 21.18 -30.24
CA LEU A 215 9.37 20.93 -28.85
C LEU A 215 10.62 20.07 -28.78
N LYS A 216 11.74 20.68 -28.41
CA LYS A 216 12.97 19.93 -28.10
C LYS A 216 12.80 19.18 -26.81
N ILE A 217 12.19 17.99 -26.88
CA ILE A 217 12.02 17.09 -25.72
C ILE A 217 13.40 16.48 -25.47
N LYS A 218 13.83 16.56 -24.23
CA LYS A 218 15.09 15.91 -23.83
C LYS A 218 14.84 14.43 -23.58
N ASN A 219 14.40 14.06 -22.37
CA ASN A 219 14.28 12.66 -21.97
C ASN A 219 12.88 12.28 -21.53
N TYR A 220 12.11 13.23 -20.97
CA TYR A 220 10.83 12.94 -20.35
C TYR A 220 9.76 13.97 -20.68
N LEU A 221 8.52 13.45 -20.78
CA LEU A 221 7.29 14.23 -20.74
C LEU A 221 6.50 13.84 -19.50
N PHE A 222 5.79 14.81 -18.95
CA PHE A 222 4.93 14.55 -17.80
C PHE A 222 3.50 14.94 -18.11
N LEU A 223 2.59 13.98 -17.98
CA LEU A 223 1.17 14.28 -17.86
C LEU A 223 0.93 14.87 -16.48
N CYS A 224 0.44 16.08 -16.41
CA CYS A 224 0.22 16.79 -15.16
C CYS A 224 -1.25 17.12 -14.96
N ARG A 225 -1.67 17.18 -13.69
CA ARG A 225 -2.92 17.80 -13.26
C ARG A 225 -2.61 19.18 -12.68
N PHE A 226 -3.42 20.17 -13.03
CA PHE A 226 -3.34 21.49 -12.40
C PHE A 226 -4.20 21.52 -11.15
N ASP A 227 -3.61 21.84 -10.00
CA ASP A 227 -4.29 21.91 -8.72
C ASP A 227 -3.56 22.86 -7.76
N ASN A 228 -4.25 23.55 -6.87
CA ASN A 228 -3.67 24.52 -5.93
C ASN A 228 -2.62 25.46 -6.56
N TRP A 229 -2.91 25.97 -7.76
CA TRP A 229 -2.03 26.87 -8.52
C TRP A 229 -0.71 26.25 -8.94
N GLU A 230 -0.58 24.90 -8.90
CA GLU A 230 0.60 24.15 -9.33
C GLU A 230 0.24 23.00 -10.28
N TRP A 231 1.23 22.60 -11.09
CA TRP A 231 1.15 21.40 -11.92
C TRP A 231 1.70 20.20 -11.15
N TYR A 232 0.85 19.22 -10.89
CA TYR A 232 1.23 17.95 -10.27
C TYR A 232 1.39 16.87 -11.32
N PRO A 233 2.54 16.19 -11.36
CA PRO A 233 2.74 15.09 -12.30
C PRO A 233 1.87 13.89 -11.92
N ILE A 234 1.20 13.35 -12.93
CA ILE A 234 0.37 12.15 -12.78
C ILE A 234 1.11 10.94 -13.36
N ARG A 235 1.75 11.15 -14.52
CA ARG A 235 2.47 10.11 -15.25
C ARG A 235 3.68 10.70 -15.98
N GLU A 236 4.72 9.89 -16.08
CA GLU A 236 5.85 10.08 -16.98
C GLU A 236 5.59 9.40 -18.32
N GLY A 237 5.99 10.05 -19.42
CA GLY A 237 6.07 9.52 -20.77
C GLY A 237 7.51 9.60 -21.27
N LYS A 238 7.89 8.65 -22.13
CA LYS A 238 9.18 8.61 -22.83
C LYS A 238 8.99 8.88 -24.31
#